data_e28916f6ac4490728480307240b99922
#
_entry.id   e28916f6ac4490728480307240b99922
#
_cell.length_a   1.000
_cell.length_b   1.000
_cell.length_c   1.000
_cell.angle_alpha   90.00
_cell.angle_beta   90.00
_cell.angle_gamma   90.00
#
_symmetry.space_group_name_H-M   'P 1'
#
loop_
_entity.id
_entity.type
_entity.pdbx_description
1 polymer ?
#
loop_
_entity_poly.entity_id
_entity_poly.type
_entity_poly.pdbx_seq_one_letter_code
_entity_poly.pdbx_strand_id
1 'polypeptide(L)'
;AVHSVAMGGGLELALGAHYRIAAPGAKIALPEVKLGLIPGAGGTVRLPRVLGAETALNMIVKGDPVNSEVLAGLPGQKLFDKMAASPESLLDEAIAFAREVAAKGGELPLVRHLPCKHPQGPAYFQFARNMVRGMAKNFPAPEKCVDAVENATKLKFDDALAKEREIFINLM
;
A
#
# COMPACT_ATOMS: atom_id res chain seq x y z
N ALA A 1 3.60 0.39 -14.97
CA ALA A 1 3.75 -1.06 -15.08
C ALA A 1 4.70 -1.58 -13.99
N VAL A 2 4.36 -2.69 -13.35
CA VAL A 2 5.18 -3.36 -12.32
C VAL A 2 5.63 -4.70 -12.89
N HIS A 3 6.93 -4.83 -13.20
CA HIS A 3 7.48 -5.99 -13.90
C HIS A 3 7.83 -7.15 -12.95
N SER A 4 8.66 -6.91 -11.94
CA SER A 4 9.22 -7.98 -11.09
C SER A 4 9.15 -7.67 -9.61
N VAL A 5 9.56 -6.48 -9.21
CA VAL A 5 9.63 -6.05 -7.80
C VAL A 5 9.13 -4.62 -7.67
N ALA A 6 8.19 -4.41 -6.75
CA ALA A 6 7.83 -3.09 -6.25
C ALA A 6 7.81 -3.14 -4.72
N MET A 7 8.89 -2.70 -4.10
CA MET A 7 9.10 -2.75 -2.66
C MET A 7 9.49 -1.39 -2.10
N GLY A 8 9.07 -1.09 -0.88
CA GLY A 8 9.39 0.15 -0.21
C GLY A 8 9.03 1.37 -1.04
N GLY A 9 9.95 2.31 -1.19
CA GLY A 9 9.77 3.50 -2.03
C GLY A 9 9.36 3.20 -3.49
N GLY A 10 9.75 2.05 -4.05
CA GLY A 10 9.30 1.61 -5.37
C GLY A 10 7.80 1.33 -5.42
N LEU A 11 7.24 0.70 -4.38
CA LEU A 11 5.78 0.53 -4.27
C LEU A 11 5.09 1.87 -4.00
N GLU A 12 5.67 2.70 -3.14
CA GLU A 12 5.11 4.03 -2.82
C GLU A 12 5.03 4.92 -4.06
N LEU A 13 6.04 4.87 -4.93
CA LEU A 13 6.01 5.54 -6.24
C LEU A 13 4.88 4.98 -7.13
N ALA A 14 4.76 3.66 -7.23
CA ALA A 14 3.69 3.02 -7.99
C ALA A 14 2.29 3.39 -7.46
N LEU A 15 2.12 3.52 -6.14
CA LEU A 15 0.88 3.97 -5.50
C LEU A 15 0.53 5.44 -5.81
N GLY A 16 1.49 6.24 -6.23
CA GLY A 16 1.28 7.61 -6.72
C GLY A 16 0.70 7.69 -8.14
N ALA A 17 0.78 6.61 -8.92
CA ALA A 17 0.23 6.56 -10.27
C ALA A 17 -1.31 6.44 -10.27
N HIS A 18 -1.94 6.93 -11.34
CA HIS A 18 -3.39 6.83 -11.53
C HIS A 18 -3.84 5.38 -11.77
N TYR A 19 -3.09 4.66 -12.61
CA TYR A 19 -3.34 3.27 -12.97
C TYR A 19 -2.10 2.41 -12.73
N ARG A 20 -2.30 1.14 -12.41
CA ARG A 20 -1.24 0.17 -12.14
C ARG A 20 -1.54 -1.14 -12.85
N ILE A 21 -0.58 -1.61 -13.64
CA ILE A 21 -0.59 -2.93 -14.28
C ILE A 21 0.59 -3.71 -13.73
N ALA A 22 0.40 -4.96 -13.38
CA ALA A 22 1.47 -5.82 -12.90
C ALA A 22 1.63 -7.06 -13.76
N ALA A 23 2.88 -7.51 -13.89
CA ALA A 23 3.17 -8.84 -14.38
C ALA A 23 2.82 -9.89 -13.33
N PRO A 24 2.44 -11.11 -13.73
CA PRO A 24 2.34 -12.23 -12.80
C PRO A 24 3.70 -12.53 -12.16
N GLY A 25 3.69 -12.93 -10.89
CA GLY A 25 4.89 -13.23 -10.12
C GLY A 25 5.62 -12.01 -9.55
N ALA A 26 5.19 -10.79 -9.85
CA ALA A 26 5.78 -9.59 -9.27
C ALA A 26 5.67 -9.59 -7.73
N LYS A 27 6.73 -9.17 -7.05
CA LYS A 27 6.83 -9.13 -5.59
C LYS A 27 6.50 -7.74 -5.08
N ILE A 28 5.51 -7.65 -4.23
CA ILE A 28 4.95 -6.41 -3.70
C ILE A 28 5.13 -6.38 -2.19
N ALA A 29 5.78 -5.36 -1.64
CA ALA A 29 6.00 -5.23 -0.20
C ALA A 29 6.25 -3.80 0.25
N LEU A 30 6.02 -3.55 1.54
CA LEU A 30 6.56 -2.40 2.28
C LEU A 30 7.42 -2.95 3.44
N PRO A 31 8.71 -3.25 3.20
CA PRO A 31 9.57 -3.98 4.13
C PRO A 31 10.25 -3.09 5.17
N GLU A 32 9.95 -1.80 5.24
CA GLU A 32 10.61 -0.80 6.08
C GLU A 32 10.64 -1.19 7.56
N VAL A 33 9.62 -1.91 8.04
CA VAL A 33 9.56 -2.42 9.41
C VAL A 33 10.76 -3.30 9.77
N LYS A 34 11.31 -4.03 8.82
CA LYS A 34 12.51 -4.87 9.00
C LYS A 34 13.79 -4.06 9.23
N LEU A 35 13.75 -2.78 8.89
CA LEU A 35 14.82 -1.81 9.13
C LEU A 35 14.57 -0.95 10.37
N GLY A 36 13.51 -1.21 11.13
CA GLY A 36 13.13 -0.41 12.28
C GLY A 36 12.37 0.87 11.93
N LEU A 37 11.88 1.01 10.70
CA LEU A 37 11.17 2.17 10.17
C LEU A 37 9.73 1.83 9.79
N ILE A 38 8.96 2.86 9.47
CA ILE A 38 7.69 2.71 8.73
C ILE A 38 7.88 3.14 7.27
N PRO A 39 6.99 2.78 6.33
CA PRO A 39 6.93 3.44 5.03
C PRO A 39 6.77 4.95 5.19
N GLY A 40 7.60 5.74 4.51
CA GLY A 40 7.71 7.19 4.75
C GLY A 40 7.40 8.09 3.55
N ALA A 41 7.02 7.50 2.40
CA ALA A 41 6.66 8.23 1.19
C ALA A 41 5.18 8.02 0.76
N GLY A 42 4.32 7.78 1.75
CA GLY A 42 2.87 7.64 1.57
C GLY A 42 2.35 6.21 1.56
N GLY A 43 3.20 5.23 1.85
CA GLY A 43 2.81 3.81 1.86
C GLY A 43 1.74 3.49 2.89
N THR A 44 1.87 4.01 4.12
CA THR A 44 0.88 3.78 5.19
C THR A 44 -0.43 4.52 4.94
N VAL A 45 -0.44 5.50 4.05
CA VAL A 45 -1.62 6.30 3.70
C VAL A 45 -2.31 5.78 2.43
N ARG A 46 -1.52 5.38 1.41
CA ARG A 46 -2.07 4.94 0.11
C ARG A 46 -2.43 3.46 0.07
N LEU A 47 -1.59 2.59 0.63
CA LEU A 47 -1.84 1.14 0.57
C LEU A 47 -3.19 0.75 1.20
N PRO A 48 -3.59 1.29 2.39
CA PRO A 48 -4.89 0.99 2.97
C PRO A 48 -6.09 1.43 2.12
N ARG A 49 -5.91 2.43 1.27
CA ARG A 49 -6.96 2.91 0.36
C ARG A 49 -7.21 1.97 -0.81
N VAL A 50 -6.17 1.25 -1.25
CA VAL A 50 -6.27 0.35 -2.41
C VAL A 50 -6.47 -1.11 -2.03
N LEU A 51 -6.09 -1.54 -0.82
CA LEU A 51 -6.21 -2.93 -0.34
C LEU A 51 -7.13 -3.10 0.88
N GLY A 52 -7.62 -2.00 1.46
CA GLY A 52 -8.25 -2.02 2.77
C GLY A 52 -7.26 -1.97 3.93
N ALA A 53 -7.71 -1.43 5.07
CA ALA A 53 -6.83 -1.16 6.21
C ALA A 53 -6.22 -2.44 6.81
N GLU A 54 -6.97 -3.53 6.89
CA GLU A 54 -6.52 -4.80 7.47
C GLU A 54 -5.41 -5.45 6.63
N THR A 55 -5.64 -5.62 5.32
CA THR A 55 -4.64 -6.21 4.42
C THR A 55 -3.37 -5.37 4.37
N ALA A 56 -3.53 -4.05 4.23
CA ALA A 56 -2.39 -3.13 4.21
C ALA A 56 -1.59 -3.18 5.51
N LEU A 57 -2.26 -3.15 6.68
CA LEU A 57 -1.59 -3.23 7.96
C LEU A 57 -0.81 -4.53 8.12
N ASN A 58 -1.40 -5.67 7.74
CA ASN A 58 -0.73 -6.96 7.78
C ASN A 58 0.54 -6.99 6.92
N MET A 59 0.49 -6.41 5.71
CA MET A 59 1.66 -6.30 4.82
C MET A 59 2.74 -5.40 5.42
N ILE A 60 2.37 -4.24 5.96
CA ILE A 60 3.30 -3.25 6.51
C ILE A 60 3.98 -3.76 7.78
N VAL A 61 3.24 -4.41 8.68
CA VAL A 61 3.78 -4.93 9.96
C VAL A 61 4.69 -6.14 9.74
N LYS A 62 4.41 -6.99 8.75
CA LYS A 62 5.25 -8.15 8.41
C LYS A 62 6.43 -7.77 7.54
N GLY A 63 6.23 -6.85 6.61
CA GLY A 63 7.23 -6.46 5.62
C GLY A 63 7.61 -7.58 4.65
N ASP A 64 6.78 -8.63 4.53
CA ASP A 64 7.05 -9.76 3.64
C ASP A 64 6.49 -9.51 2.24
N PRO A 65 7.20 -9.98 1.19
CA PRO A 65 6.71 -9.87 -0.17
C PRO A 65 5.47 -10.75 -0.40
N VAL A 66 4.51 -10.18 -1.12
CA VAL A 66 3.31 -10.89 -1.60
C VAL A 66 3.32 -10.86 -3.12
N ASN A 67 2.92 -11.95 -3.75
CA ASN A 67 2.82 -12.00 -5.21
C ASN A 67 1.67 -11.13 -5.72
N SER A 68 1.89 -10.51 -6.87
CA SER A 68 0.91 -9.63 -7.51
C SER A 68 -0.43 -10.31 -7.75
N GLU A 69 -0.45 -11.60 -8.15
CA GLU A 69 -1.67 -12.37 -8.41
C GLU A 69 -2.52 -12.55 -7.15
N VAL A 70 -1.85 -12.76 -6.00
CA VAL A 70 -2.54 -12.89 -4.71
C VAL A 70 -3.27 -11.60 -4.37
N LEU A 71 -2.60 -10.45 -4.54
CA LEU A 71 -3.18 -9.14 -4.27
C LEU A 71 -4.26 -8.77 -5.28
N ALA A 72 -4.06 -9.08 -6.56
CA ALA A 72 -5.03 -8.85 -7.62
C ALA A 72 -6.31 -9.69 -7.43
N GLY A 73 -6.20 -10.87 -6.81
CA GLY A 73 -7.33 -11.75 -6.50
C GLY A 73 -8.15 -11.34 -5.27
N LEU A 74 -7.73 -10.34 -4.51
CA LEU A 74 -8.45 -9.91 -3.31
C LEU A 74 -9.76 -9.20 -3.70
N PRO A 75 -10.88 -9.52 -3.05
CA PRO A 75 -12.15 -8.86 -3.32
C PRO A 75 -12.08 -7.34 -3.07
N GLY A 76 -12.52 -6.56 -4.04
CA GLY A 76 -12.62 -5.11 -3.92
C GLY A 76 -11.28 -4.36 -3.94
N GLN A 77 -10.17 -5.02 -4.22
CA GLN A 77 -8.87 -4.36 -4.34
C GLN A 77 -8.87 -3.30 -5.46
N LYS A 78 -8.07 -2.25 -5.25
CA LYS A 78 -7.82 -1.16 -6.18
C LYS A 78 -6.32 -0.96 -6.46
N LEU A 79 -5.50 -1.92 -6.04
CA LEU A 79 -4.05 -1.85 -6.23
C LEU A 79 -3.67 -2.01 -7.70
N PHE A 80 -4.26 -2.99 -8.38
CA PHE A 80 -4.01 -3.25 -9.80
C PHE A 80 -5.28 -3.12 -10.61
N ASP A 81 -5.18 -2.36 -11.70
CA ASP A 81 -6.26 -2.18 -12.68
C ASP A 81 -6.28 -3.32 -13.69
N LYS A 82 -5.11 -3.93 -13.95
CA LYS A 82 -4.94 -5.06 -14.85
C LYS A 82 -3.75 -5.91 -14.44
N MET A 83 -3.85 -7.22 -14.67
CA MET A 83 -2.73 -8.14 -14.67
C MET A 83 -2.35 -8.44 -16.12
N ALA A 84 -1.06 -8.36 -16.45
CA ALA A 84 -0.56 -8.78 -17.76
C ALA A 84 -0.62 -10.31 -17.88
N ALA A 85 -0.69 -10.81 -19.10
CA ALA A 85 -0.71 -12.25 -19.37
C ALA A 85 0.62 -12.92 -19.00
N SER A 86 1.74 -12.22 -19.21
CA SER A 86 3.08 -12.66 -18.85
C SER A 86 4.00 -11.47 -18.56
N PRO A 87 5.18 -11.67 -17.94
CA PRO A 87 6.17 -10.62 -17.80
C PRO A 87 6.64 -10.04 -19.14
N GLU A 88 6.76 -10.86 -20.18
CA GLU A 88 7.20 -10.45 -21.52
C GLU A 88 6.17 -9.57 -22.21
N SER A 89 4.89 -9.83 -22.00
CA SER A 89 3.79 -9.04 -22.63
C SER A 89 3.47 -7.75 -21.89
N LEU A 90 4.03 -7.55 -20.68
CA LEU A 90 3.66 -6.42 -19.80
C LEU A 90 3.79 -5.05 -20.48
N LEU A 91 4.89 -4.82 -21.21
CA LEU A 91 5.15 -3.52 -21.82
C LEU A 91 4.09 -3.20 -22.90
N ASP A 92 3.85 -4.14 -23.79
CA ASP A 92 2.88 -3.96 -24.89
C ASP A 92 1.46 -3.80 -24.34
N GLU A 93 1.09 -4.60 -23.34
CA GLU A 93 -0.21 -4.50 -22.67
C GLU A 93 -0.37 -3.18 -21.92
N ALA A 94 0.69 -2.69 -21.27
CA ALA A 94 0.66 -1.40 -20.57
C ALA A 94 0.50 -0.23 -21.55
N ILE A 95 1.18 -0.28 -22.72
CA ILE A 95 1.04 0.72 -23.76
C ILE A 95 -0.39 0.69 -24.36
N ALA A 96 -0.92 -0.50 -24.64
CA ALA A 96 -2.29 -0.65 -25.13
C ALA A 96 -3.31 -0.08 -24.13
N PHE A 97 -3.18 -0.43 -22.87
CA PHE A 97 -4.04 0.08 -21.80
C PHE A 97 -3.94 1.61 -21.66
N ALA A 98 -2.74 2.18 -21.73
CA ALA A 98 -2.55 3.63 -21.67
C ALA A 98 -3.23 4.35 -22.85
N ARG A 99 -3.19 3.76 -24.06
CA ARG A 99 -3.90 4.28 -25.22
C ARG A 99 -5.42 4.22 -25.06
N GLU A 100 -5.95 3.13 -24.50
CA GLU A 100 -7.39 2.99 -24.20
C GLU A 100 -7.85 4.06 -23.20
N VAL A 101 -7.08 4.27 -22.12
CA VAL A 101 -7.36 5.31 -21.12
C VAL A 101 -7.33 6.70 -21.76
N ALA A 102 -6.32 6.99 -22.58
CA ALA A 102 -6.20 8.28 -23.27
C ALA A 102 -7.36 8.52 -24.25
N ALA A 103 -7.77 7.50 -24.99
CA ALA A 103 -8.90 7.59 -25.92
C ALA A 103 -10.24 7.77 -25.21
N LYS A 104 -10.41 7.14 -24.05
CA LYS A 104 -11.63 7.28 -23.22
C LYS A 104 -11.77 8.69 -22.66
N GLY A 105 -10.66 9.34 -22.31
CA GLY A 105 -10.65 10.64 -21.67
C GLY A 105 -11.32 10.63 -20.30
N GLY A 106 -11.64 11.83 -19.79
CA GLY A 106 -12.28 12.00 -18.48
C GLY A 106 -11.29 12.24 -17.34
N GLU A 107 -11.83 12.29 -16.12
CA GLU A 107 -11.01 12.49 -14.91
C GLU A 107 -10.19 11.23 -14.59
N LEU A 108 -8.92 11.44 -14.23
CA LEU A 108 -8.05 10.35 -13.82
C LEU A 108 -8.32 9.98 -12.35
N PRO A 109 -8.36 8.68 -12.02
CA PRO A 109 -8.60 8.23 -10.64
C PRO A 109 -7.41 8.61 -9.75
N LEU A 110 -7.71 9.15 -8.58
CA LEU A 110 -6.69 9.47 -7.57
C LEU A 110 -6.88 8.60 -6.33
N VAL A 111 -5.83 7.93 -5.90
CA VAL A 111 -5.83 7.12 -4.67
C VAL A 111 -6.27 7.93 -3.45
N ARG A 112 -5.93 9.22 -3.42
CA ARG A 112 -6.34 10.13 -2.32
C ARG A 112 -7.85 10.29 -2.16
N HIS A 113 -8.64 10.03 -3.22
CA HIS A 113 -10.10 10.13 -3.19
C HIS A 113 -10.77 8.81 -2.74
N LEU A 114 -10.01 7.71 -2.66
CA LEU A 114 -10.54 6.45 -2.17
C LEU A 114 -10.77 6.52 -0.66
N PRO A 115 -11.88 5.94 -0.16
CA PRO A 115 -12.15 5.88 1.26
C PRO A 115 -11.12 5.00 1.98
N CYS A 116 -10.84 5.33 3.23
CA CYS A 116 -9.97 4.52 4.08
C CYS A 116 -10.65 4.41 5.46
N LYS A 117 -11.32 3.29 5.70
CA LYS A 117 -12.01 3.00 6.97
C LYS A 117 -11.88 1.52 7.30
N HIS A 118 -12.01 1.19 8.58
CA HIS A 118 -12.14 -0.19 9.04
C HIS A 118 -13.50 -0.36 9.72
N PRO A 119 -14.27 -1.45 9.47
CA PRO A 119 -15.60 -1.64 10.03
C PRO A 119 -15.66 -1.56 11.57
N GLN A 120 -14.64 -2.09 12.23
CA GLN A 120 -14.52 -2.07 13.70
C GLN A 120 -13.84 -0.80 14.23
N GLY A 121 -13.40 0.11 13.35
CA GLY A 121 -12.79 1.38 13.75
C GLY A 121 -11.63 1.22 14.73
N PRO A 122 -11.58 2.06 15.80
CA PRO A 122 -10.46 2.06 16.76
C PRO A 122 -10.23 0.73 17.49
N ALA A 123 -11.27 -0.08 17.67
CA ALA A 123 -11.15 -1.37 18.36
C ALA A 123 -10.21 -2.34 17.63
N TYR A 124 -10.28 -2.35 16.29
CA TYR A 124 -9.36 -3.14 15.47
C TYR A 124 -7.89 -2.72 15.68
N PHE A 125 -7.62 -1.42 15.66
CA PHE A 125 -6.25 -0.91 15.83
C PHE A 125 -5.71 -1.13 17.24
N GLN A 126 -6.57 -1.07 18.27
CA GLN A 126 -6.16 -1.43 19.63
C GLN A 126 -5.80 -2.92 19.72
N PHE A 127 -6.58 -3.79 19.12
CA PHE A 127 -6.26 -5.22 19.03
C PHE A 127 -4.94 -5.44 18.27
N ALA A 128 -4.75 -4.79 17.14
CA ALA A 128 -3.51 -4.88 16.35
C ALA A 128 -2.27 -4.42 17.14
N ARG A 129 -2.37 -3.33 17.92
CA ARG A 129 -1.27 -2.88 18.82
C ARG A 129 -0.90 -3.95 19.85
N ASN A 130 -1.90 -4.55 20.48
CA ASN A 130 -1.64 -5.59 21.46
C ASN A 130 -0.95 -6.81 20.84
N MET A 131 -1.35 -7.17 19.63
CA MET A 131 -0.73 -8.25 18.85
C MET A 131 0.75 -7.96 18.56
N VAL A 132 1.05 -6.78 17.99
CA VAL A 132 2.44 -6.45 17.61
C VAL A 132 3.34 -6.25 18.83
N ARG A 133 2.84 -5.72 19.95
CA ARG A 133 3.57 -5.63 21.22
C ARG A 133 3.98 -7.00 21.77
N GLY A 134 3.11 -7.98 21.62
CA GLY A 134 3.41 -9.36 22.03
C GLY A 134 4.49 -10.02 21.17
N MET A 135 4.55 -9.68 19.87
CA MET A 135 5.47 -10.27 18.90
C MET A 135 6.82 -9.57 18.81
N ALA A 136 6.85 -8.26 18.99
CA ALA A 136 8.02 -7.41 18.74
C ALA A 136 8.43 -6.63 20.01
N LYS A 137 8.76 -7.36 21.08
CA LYS A 137 9.22 -6.76 22.35
C LYS A 137 10.43 -5.85 22.12
N ASN A 138 10.31 -4.61 22.60
CA ASN A 138 11.36 -3.58 22.52
C ASN A 138 11.70 -3.09 21.10
N PHE A 139 10.83 -3.35 20.12
CA PHE A 139 11.00 -2.87 18.76
C PHE A 139 9.83 -1.93 18.40
N PRO A 140 10.04 -0.61 18.30
CA PRO A 140 8.94 0.36 18.20
C PRO A 140 8.25 0.39 16.83
N ALA A 141 8.95 0.05 15.74
CA ALA A 141 8.45 0.22 14.39
C ALA A 141 7.13 -0.50 14.09
N PRO A 142 6.88 -1.77 14.51
CA PRO A 142 5.60 -2.43 14.25
C PRO A 142 4.41 -1.70 14.87
N GLU A 143 4.54 -1.19 16.09
CA GLU A 143 3.48 -0.41 16.74
C GLU A 143 3.26 0.92 16.01
N LYS A 144 4.33 1.57 15.57
CA LYS A 144 4.27 2.80 14.77
C LYS A 144 3.65 2.59 13.39
N CYS A 145 3.80 1.40 12.79
CA CYS A 145 3.04 1.02 11.59
C CYS A 145 1.52 1.01 11.86
N VAL A 146 1.10 0.46 13.02
CA VAL A 146 -0.33 0.48 13.41
C VAL A 146 -0.82 1.92 13.58
N ASP A 147 -0.06 2.78 14.27
CA ASP A 147 -0.39 4.19 14.48
C ASP A 147 -0.56 4.92 13.14
N ALA A 148 0.36 4.72 12.19
CA ALA A 148 0.33 5.37 10.88
C ALA A 148 -0.88 4.94 10.05
N VAL A 149 -1.20 3.64 9.99
CA VAL A 149 -2.37 3.14 9.27
C VAL A 149 -3.67 3.59 9.94
N GLU A 150 -3.73 3.62 11.27
CA GLU A 150 -4.89 4.17 11.98
C GLU A 150 -5.10 5.65 11.66
N ASN A 151 -4.03 6.46 11.63
CA ASN A 151 -4.10 7.86 11.21
C ASN A 151 -4.67 8.01 9.80
N ALA A 152 -4.30 7.12 8.87
CA ALA A 152 -4.85 7.13 7.51
C ALA A 152 -6.37 6.89 7.46
N THR A 153 -6.94 6.22 8.48
CA THR A 153 -8.41 6.01 8.58
C THR A 153 -9.15 7.15 9.27
N LYS A 154 -8.45 7.99 10.04
CA LYS A 154 -9.04 9.05 10.86
C LYS A 154 -8.84 10.46 10.28
N LEU A 155 -7.71 10.69 9.64
CA LEU A 155 -7.29 12.00 9.17
C LEU A 155 -7.58 12.21 7.68
N LYS A 156 -7.61 13.47 7.27
CA LYS A 156 -7.56 13.82 5.84
C LYS A 156 -6.26 13.32 5.23
N PHE A 157 -6.24 13.12 3.93
CA PHE A 157 -5.11 12.52 3.22
C PHE A 157 -3.77 13.24 3.48
N ASP A 158 -3.73 14.56 3.37
CA ASP A 158 -2.51 15.35 3.54
C ASP A 158 -2.06 15.40 5.01
N ASP A 159 -3.00 15.46 5.96
CA ASP A 159 -2.71 15.39 7.39
C ASP A 159 -2.13 14.00 7.77
N ALA A 160 -2.67 12.94 7.17
CA ALA A 160 -2.15 11.59 7.37
C ALA A 160 -0.72 11.44 6.81
N LEU A 161 -0.42 12.01 5.64
CA LEU A 161 0.94 12.05 5.08
C LEU A 161 1.91 12.82 5.99
N ALA A 162 1.48 13.95 6.54
CA ALA A 162 2.29 14.74 7.48
C ALA A 162 2.59 13.93 8.75
N LYS A 163 1.60 13.20 9.28
CA LYS A 163 1.79 12.31 10.44
C LYS A 163 2.66 11.09 10.14
N GLU A 164 2.54 10.48 8.96
CA GLU A 164 3.45 9.42 8.51
C GLU A 164 4.89 9.92 8.53
N ARG A 165 5.15 11.09 7.92
CA ARG A 165 6.47 11.69 7.88
C ARG A 165 7.03 11.98 9.29
N GLU A 166 6.22 12.52 10.19
CA GLU A 166 6.60 12.76 11.59
C GLU A 166 7.04 11.46 12.28
N ILE A 167 6.23 10.39 12.16
CA ILE A 167 6.54 9.09 12.73
C ILE A 167 7.83 8.51 12.13
N PHE A 168 7.98 8.60 10.80
CA PHE A 168 9.16 8.12 10.09
C PHE A 168 10.44 8.81 10.60
N ILE A 169 10.44 10.14 10.71
CA ILE A 169 11.59 10.92 11.20
C ILE A 169 11.92 10.57 12.65
N ASN A 170 10.92 10.35 13.49
CA ASN A 170 11.13 9.99 14.90
C ASN A 170 11.71 8.58 15.10
N LEU A 171 11.66 7.72 14.09
CA LEU A 171 12.26 6.39 14.11
C LEU A 171 13.69 6.36 13.57
N MET A 172 14.14 7.40 12.88
CA MET A 172 15.51 7.56 12.38
C MET A 172 16.47 7.97 13.50
#